data_e10caeac6a3e3d7b4d0369b0ce68e2e3
#
_entry.id   e10caeac6a3e3d7b4d0369b0ce68e2e3
#
_cell.length_a   1.000
_cell.length_b   1.000
_cell.length_c   1.000
_cell.angle_alpha   90.00
_cell.angle_beta   90.00
_cell.angle_gamma   90.00
#
_symmetry.space_group_name_H-M   'P 1'
#
loop_
_entity.id
_entity.type
_entity.pdbx_description
1 polymer ?
#
loop_
_entity_poly.entity_id
_entity_poly.type
_entity_poly.pdbx_seq_one_letter_code
_entity_poly.pdbx_strand_id
1 'polypeptide(L)'
;MTSNTEKSLQILKEEIQRLEEQGISGHILEELMEFRRENDTGDAAEERCIRPQIPFFGKEVLEMAIAALLAGENVLLCGGKATGKNILAENLAWLFRRPTYNISFHVNTDSSTLIGTDTFRNNEVQLREGPIIQCAKTGGFGILDEINMAKNDAVSVLHATLDYRRAIDVPGYERVVLHPATRFIGTMNYGYAGTKELNEALVSRFVVINMPSPDEETLNQIGRASCRER
;
A
#
# COMPACT_ATOMS: atom_id res chain seq x y z
N MET A 1 -14.31 -10.58 -25.36
CA MET A 1 -14.67 -10.15 -23.99
C MET A 1 -14.76 -11.32 -23.00
N THR A 2 -15.23 -12.50 -23.34
CA THR A 2 -15.36 -13.67 -22.45
C THR A 2 -14.04 -14.23 -21.88
N SER A 3 -12.97 -14.26 -22.68
CA SER A 3 -11.67 -14.86 -22.27
C SER A 3 -10.94 -14.09 -21.14
N ASN A 4 -11.07 -12.77 -21.08
CA ASN A 4 -10.38 -11.95 -20.05
C ASN A 4 -11.07 -12.08 -18.69
N THR A 5 -12.40 -12.12 -18.68
CA THR A 5 -13.20 -12.29 -17.46
C THR A 5 -13.00 -13.67 -16.83
N GLU A 6 -12.95 -14.72 -17.65
CA GLU A 6 -12.68 -16.09 -17.18
C GLU A 6 -11.29 -16.22 -16.57
N LYS A 7 -10.28 -15.60 -17.18
CA LYS A 7 -8.90 -15.60 -16.68
C LYS A 7 -8.80 -14.84 -15.35
N SER A 8 -9.47 -13.70 -15.22
CA SER A 8 -9.50 -12.93 -13.97
C SER A 8 -10.18 -13.70 -12.84
N LEU A 9 -11.27 -14.42 -13.12
CA LEU A 9 -11.95 -15.27 -12.15
C LEU A 9 -11.09 -16.47 -11.71
N GLN A 10 -10.34 -17.06 -12.63
CA GLN A 10 -9.44 -18.17 -12.32
C GLN A 10 -8.31 -17.70 -11.38
N ILE A 11 -7.67 -16.56 -11.69
CA ILE A 11 -6.63 -15.96 -10.85
C ILE A 11 -7.16 -15.70 -9.44
N LEU A 12 -8.39 -15.17 -9.34
CA LEU A 12 -9.01 -14.90 -8.06
C LEU A 12 -9.22 -16.17 -7.23
N LYS A 13 -9.71 -17.25 -7.84
CA LYS A 13 -9.90 -18.54 -7.15
C LYS A 13 -8.59 -19.09 -6.62
N GLU A 14 -7.54 -19.08 -7.44
CA GLU A 14 -6.21 -19.54 -7.05
C GLU A 14 -5.65 -18.74 -5.86
N GLU A 15 -5.94 -17.44 -5.82
CA GLU A 15 -5.52 -16.54 -4.78
C GLU A 15 -6.23 -16.81 -3.45
N ILE A 16 -7.55 -16.93 -3.48
CA ILE A 16 -8.36 -17.28 -2.31
C ILE A 16 -7.95 -18.65 -1.76
N GLN A 17 -7.84 -19.66 -2.63
CA GLN A 17 -7.38 -20.99 -2.22
C GLN A 17 -6.02 -20.95 -1.53
N ARG A 18 -5.07 -20.18 -2.06
CA ARG A 18 -3.75 -20.01 -1.43
C ARG A 18 -3.84 -19.38 -0.03
N LEU A 19 -4.73 -18.41 0.16
CA LEU A 19 -4.95 -17.78 1.46
C LEU A 19 -5.61 -18.74 2.46
N GLU A 20 -6.56 -19.54 2.00
CA GLU A 20 -7.17 -20.63 2.79
C GLU A 20 -6.13 -21.67 3.20
N GLU A 21 -5.26 -22.10 2.27
CA GLU A 21 -4.16 -23.04 2.54
C GLU A 21 -3.15 -22.48 3.55
N GLN A 22 -2.94 -21.16 3.61
CA GLN A 22 -2.18 -20.48 4.65
C GLN A 22 -2.95 -20.40 5.98
N GLY A 23 -4.23 -20.75 6.00
CA GLY A 23 -5.09 -20.75 7.18
C GLY A 23 -5.66 -19.38 7.53
N ILE A 24 -5.75 -18.45 6.57
CA ILE A 24 -6.43 -17.16 6.74
C ILE A 24 -7.91 -17.40 7.05
N SER A 25 -8.45 -16.65 8.02
CA SER A 25 -9.83 -16.80 8.46
C SER A 25 -10.83 -16.56 7.33
N GLY A 26 -11.82 -17.46 7.18
CA GLY A 26 -12.87 -17.34 6.18
C GLY A 26 -13.65 -16.03 6.26
N HIS A 27 -13.89 -15.51 7.45
CA HIS A 27 -14.54 -14.22 7.67
C HIS A 27 -13.73 -13.05 7.05
N ILE A 28 -12.42 -13.03 7.24
CA ILE A 28 -11.54 -12.02 6.64
C ILE A 28 -11.57 -12.12 5.11
N LEU A 29 -11.63 -13.33 4.56
CA LEU A 29 -11.72 -13.53 3.12
C LEU A 29 -13.07 -13.05 2.56
N GLU A 30 -14.17 -13.28 3.27
CA GLU A 30 -15.50 -12.78 2.91
C GLU A 30 -15.53 -11.25 2.88
N GLU A 31 -15.04 -10.59 3.93
CA GLU A 31 -14.94 -9.12 4.00
C GLU A 31 -14.02 -8.54 2.91
N LEU A 32 -12.90 -9.20 2.60
CA LEU A 32 -12.01 -8.82 1.52
C LEU A 32 -12.72 -8.88 0.16
N MET A 33 -13.51 -9.93 -0.07
CA MET A 33 -14.28 -10.07 -1.30
C MET A 33 -15.40 -9.03 -1.41
N GLU A 34 -16.03 -8.67 -0.28
CA GLU A 34 -17.03 -7.60 -0.23
C GLU A 34 -16.41 -6.25 -0.54
N PHE A 35 -15.26 -5.92 0.10
CA PHE A 35 -14.50 -4.71 -0.19
C PHE A 35 -14.17 -4.59 -1.69
N ARG A 36 -13.73 -5.68 -2.34
CA ARG A 36 -13.43 -5.70 -3.78
C ARG A 36 -14.66 -5.41 -4.65
N ARG A 37 -15.83 -5.94 -4.27
CA ARG A 37 -17.09 -5.69 -5.01
C ARG A 37 -17.56 -4.24 -4.87
N GLU A 38 -17.46 -3.69 -3.67
CA GLU A 38 -17.89 -2.32 -3.40
C GLU A 38 -16.97 -1.27 -4.03
N ASN A 39 -15.70 -1.61 -4.21
CA ASN A 39 -14.66 -0.71 -4.65
C ASN A 39 -14.04 -1.14 -5.99
N ASP A 40 -14.84 -1.65 -6.91
CA ASP A 40 -14.35 -2.01 -8.25
C ASP A 40 -13.81 -0.77 -8.98
N THR A 41 -12.59 -0.86 -9.49
CA THR A 41 -11.87 0.26 -10.11
C THR A 41 -12.14 0.44 -11.58
N GLY A 42 -12.79 -0.53 -12.21
CA GLY A 42 -12.94 -0.57 -13.67
C GLY A 42 -11.60 -0.64 -14.41
N ASP A 43 -11.65 -0.62 -15.73
CA ASP A 43 -10.49 -0.83 -16.62
C ASP A 43 -9.38 0.24 -16.46
N ALA A 44 -9.74 1.48 -16.13
CA ALA A 44 -8.78 2.59 -16.09
C ALA A 44 -7.71 2.48 -14.97
N ALA A 45 -7.99 1.74 -13.90
CA ALA A 45 -7.06 1.54 -12.80
C ALA A 45 -6.36 0.17 -12.85
N GLU A 46 -6.76 -0.71 -13.76
CA GLU A 46 -6.21 -2.07 -13.88
C GLU A 46 -4.71 -2.09 -14.18
N GLU A 47 -4.22 -1.12 -14.98
CA GLU A 47 -2.79 -0.99 -15.28
C GLU A 47 -1.89 -0.80 -14.04
N ARG A 48 -2.47 -0.26 -12.94
CA ARG A 48 -1.75 -0.07 -11.66
C ARG A 48 -2.04 -1.16 -10.63
N CYS A 49 -2.90 -2.11 -10.92
CA CYS A 49 -3.15 -3.30 -10.10
C CYS A 49 -2.15 -4.39 -10.48
N ILE A 50 -0.91 -4.23 -10.07
CA ILE A 50 0.21 -5.10 -10.47
C ILE A 50 0.22 -6.35 -9.59
N ARG A 51 0.16 -7.54 -10.23
CA ARG A 51 0.34 -8.81 -9.52
C ARG A 51 1.80 -8.92 -9.03
N PRO A 52 2.02 -9.15 -7.72
CA PRO A 52 3.37 -9.32 -7.20
C PRO A 52 4.01 -10.59 -7.76
N GLN A 53 5.32 -10.54 -8.03
CA GLN A 53 6.07 -11.69 -8.53
C GLN A 53 6.23 -12.78 -7.48
N ILE A 54 6.27 -12.41 -6.21
CA ILE A 54 6.48 -13.33 -5.09
C ILE A 54 5.28 -13.22 -4.15
N PRO A 55 4.55 -14.31 -3.91
CA PRO A 55 3.50 -14.31 -2.90
C PRO A 55 4.10 -14.16 -1.50
N PHE A 56 3.38 -13.45 -0.63
CA PHE A 56 3.78 -13.34 0.77
C PHE A 56 3.33 -14.56 1.55
N PHE A 57 4.21 -15.06 2.42
CA PHE A 57 3.96 -16.15 3.36
C PHE A 57 4.12 -15.62 4.80
N GLY A 58 3.16 -15.93 5.67
CA GLY A 58 3.14 -15.47 7.05
C GLY A 58 1.74 -15.11 7.50
N LYS A 59 1.00 -16.14 7.95
CA LYS A 59 -0.43 -16.07 8.31
C LYS A 59 -0.74 -14.88 9.22
N GLU A 60 -0.11 -14.83 10.39
CA GLU A 60 -0.46 -13.85 11.45
C GLU A 60 -0.29 -12.40 10.98
N VAL A 61 0.83 -12.12 10.32
CA VAL A 61 1.13 -10.79 9.80
C VAL A 61 0.16 -10.41 8.69
N LEU A 62 -0.15 -11.37 7.81
CA LEU A 62 -1.06 -11.14 6.67
C LEU A 62 -2.49 -10.90 7.15
N GLU A 63 -3.00 -11.73 8.09
CA GLU A 63 -4.34 -11.54 8.69
C GLU A 63 -4.45 -10.18 9.39
N MET A 64 -3.47 -9.84 10.21
CA MET A 64 -3.46 -8.56 10.93
C MET A 64 -3.48 -7.37 9.97
N ALA A 65 -2.67 -7.44 8.90
CA ALA A 65 -2.60 -6.37 7.90
C ALA A 65 -3.91 -6.25 7.09
N ILE A 66 -4.50 -7.37 6.67
CA ILE A 66 -5.78 -7.37 5.95
C ILE A 66 -6.88 -6.80 6.86
N ALA A 67 -6.98 -7.27 8.11
CA ALA A 67 -8.00 -6.79 9.05
C ALA A 67 -7.88 -5.28 9.32
N ALA A 68 -6.65 -4.76 9.53
CA ALA A 68 -6.42 -3.32 9.70
C ALA A 68 -6.87 -2.51 8.48
N LEU A 69 -6.52 -2.95 7.27
CA LEU A 69 -6.89 -2.27 6.04
C LEU A 69 -8.41 -2.32 5.78
N LEU A 70 -9.09 -3.43 6.09
CA LEU A 70 -10.55 -3.56 6.03
C LEU A 70 -11.23 -2.60 7.01
N ALA A 71 -10.69 -2.48 8.23
CA ALA A 71 -11.17 -1.53 9.24
C ALA A 71 -10.97 -0.05 8.84
N GLY A 72 -10.32 0.23 7.71
CA GLY A 72 -10.10 1.60 7.24
C GLY A 72 -8.79 2.22 7.68
N GLU A 73 -7.97 1.49 8.42
CA GLU A 73 -6.71 1.97 9.00
C GLU A 73 -5.56 1.93 8.00
N ASN A 74 -4.54 2.76 8.25
CA ASN A 74 -3.26 2.67 7.56
C ASN A 74 -2.32 1.73 8.33
N VAL A 75 -1.40 1.08 7.64
CA VAL A 75 -0.49 0.08 8.23
C VAL A 75 0.96 0.53 8.12
N LEU A 76 1.73 0.38 9.21
CA LEU A 76 3.17 0.58 9.24
C LEU A 76 3.90 -0.74 9.49
N LEU A 77 4.61 -1.22 8.47
CA LEU A 77 5.40 -2.44 8.54
C LEU A 77 6.80 -2.12 9.07
N CYS A 78 7.09 -2.55 10.28
CA CYS A 78 8.36 -2.32 10.95
C CYS A 78 9.19 -3.60 11.01
N GLY A 79 10.48 -3.54 10.72
CA GLY A 79 11.32 -4.74 10.83
C GLY A 79 12.73 -4.54 10.29
N GLY A 80 13.58 -5.55 10.47
CA GLY A 80 14.92 -5.59 9.90
C GLY A 80 14.94 -5.52 8.38
N LYS A 81 16.13 -5.42 7.80
CA LYS A 81 16.29 -5.54 6.33
C LYS A 81 15.90 -6.94 5.87
N ALA A 82 15.39 -7.03 4.65
CA ALA A 82 15.02 -8.30 4.00
C ALA A 82 13.95 -9.14 4.73
N THR A 83 13.10 -8.53 5.56
CA THR A 83 11.97 -9.22 6.21
C THR A 83 10.70 -9.29 5.35
N GLY A 84 10.75 -8.86 4.09
CA GLY A 84 9.62 -8.95 3.16
C GLY A 84 8.57 -7.84 3.26
N LYS A 85 8.88 -6.69 3.91
CA LYS A 85 7.93 -5.56 4.05
C LYS A 85 7.33 -5.09 2.73
N ASN A 86 8.16 -4.84 1.73
CA ASN A 86 7.70 -4.37 0.42
C ASN A 86 6.93 -5.46 -0.32
N ILE A 87 7.35 -6.73 -0.21
CA ILE A 87 6.61 -7.87 -0.75
C ILE A 87 5.21 -7.94 -0.13
N LEU A 88 5.10 -7.79 1.19
CA LEU A 88 3.80 -7.76 1.86
C LEU A 88 2.94 -6.59 1.38
N ALA A 89 3.50 -5.38 1.30
CA ALA A 89 2.78 -4.19 0.86
C ALA A 89 2.22 -4.35 -0.57
N GLU A 90 3.00 -4.88 -1.49
CA GLU A 90 2.58 -5.18 -2.86
C GLU A 90 1.49 -6.27 -2.90
N ASN A 91 1.66 -7.34 -2.10
CA ASN A 91 0.66 -8.40 -1.99
C ASN A 91 -0.67 -7.87 -1.43
N LEU A 92 -0.64 -7.00 -0.41
CA LEU A 92 -1.84 -6.37 0.13
C LEU A 92 -2.56 -5.52 -0.92
N ALA A 93 -1.86 -4.65 -1.64
CA ALA A 93 -2.45 -3.84 -2.70
C ALA A 93 -3.12 -4.71 -3.78
N TRP A 94 -2.47 -5.80 -4.17
CA TRP A 94 -3.00 -6.78 -5.10
C TRP A 94 -4.22 -7.52 -4.55
N LEU A 95 -4.17 -8.01 -3.28
CA LEU A 95 -5.27 -8.70 -2.62
C LEU A 95 -6.52 -7.82 -2.54
N PHE A 96 -6.37 -6.54 -2.28
CA PHE A 96 -7.47 -5.56 -2.27
C PHE A 96 -7.87 -5.10 -3.69
N ARG A 97 -7.15 -5.51 -4.71
CA ARG A 97 -7.38 -5.10 -6.11
C ARG A 97 -7.36 -3.57 -6.27
N ARG A 98 -6.36 -2.91 -5.66
CA ARG A 98 -6.24 -1.46 -5.69
C ARG A 98 -5.05 -0.99 -6.53
N PRO A 99 -5.20 0.14 -7.24
CA PRO A 99 -4.06 0.77 -7.93
C PRO A 99 -2.97 1.12 -6.93
N THR A 100 -1.73 0.79 -7.27
CA THR A 100 -0.57 0.97 -6.39
C THR A 100 0.22 2.21 -6.76
N TYR A 101 0.59 3.00 -5.75
CA TYR A 101 1.42 4.19 -5.84
C TYR A 101 2.63 4.05 -4.93
N ASN A 102 3.78 3.70 -5.51
CA ASN A 102 5.04 3.54 -4.77
C ASN A 102 5.72 4.89 -4.57
N ILE A 103 6.01 5.24 -3.33
CA ILE A 103 6.61 6.49 -2.88
C ILE A 103 7.81 6.15 -2.01
N SER A 104 9.01 6.24 -2.56
CA SER A 104 10.24 6.00 -1.80
C SER A 104 10.73 7.29 -1.18
N PHE A 105 10.91 7.28 0.15
CA PHE A 105 11.41 8.43 0.88
C PHE A 105 12.93 8.41 0.95
N HIS A 106 13.51 9.54 0.69
CA HIS A 106 14.95 9.79 0.83
C HIS A 106 15.18 11.24 1.27
N VAL A 107 16.44 11.58 1.55
CA VAL A 107 16.81 12.90 2.08
C VAL A 107 16.45 14.09 1.19
N ASN A 108 16.05 13.88 -0.05
CA ASN A 108 15.62 14.94 -0.98
C ASN A 108 14.11 14.90 -1.30
N THR A 109 13.34 13.98 -0.71
CA THR A 109 11.89 13.95 -0.88
C THR A 109 11.27 15.14 -0.16
N ASP A 110 10.55 15.97 -0.89
CA ASP A 110 9.87 17.18 -0.42
C ASP A 110 8.35 17.10 -0.64
N SER A 111 7.63 18.11 -0.17
CA SER A 111 6.17 18.21 -0.32
C SER A 111 5.73 18.26 -1.78
N SER A 112 6.51 18.91 -2.63
CA SER A 112 6.19 19.05 -4.06
C SER A 112 6.26 17.71 -4.80
N THR A 113 7.20 16.84 -4.42
CA THR A 113 7.30 15.47 -4.94
C THR A 113 6.06 14.64 -4.58
N LEU A 114 5.47 14.86 -3.41
CA LEU A 114 4.35 14.10 -2.88
C LEU A 114 3.00 14.60 -3.39
N ILE A 115 2.79 15.92 -3.34
CA ILE A 115 1.52 16.58 -3.68
C ILE A 115 1.45 16.88 -5.17
N GLY A 116 2.55 17.38 -5.73
CA GLY A 116 2.63 17.82 -7.12
C GLY A 116 3.25 19.20 -7.28
N THR A 117 3.40 19.61 -8.53
CA THR A 117 4.02 20.89 -8.91
C THR A 117 3.12 21.64 -9.88
N ASP A 118 3.20 22.96 -9.81
CA ASP A 118 2.52 23.84 -10.77
C ASP A 118 3.14 23.67 -12.16
N THR A 119 2.28 23.51 -13.14
CA THR A 119 2.66 23.46 -14.56
C THR A 119 1.81 24.44 -15.35
N PHE A 120 2.44 25.10 -16.34
CA PHE A 120 1.72 25.99 -17.23
C PHE A 120 1.28 25.21 -18.48
N ARG A 121 -0.03 25.04 -18.64
CA ARG A 121 -0.65 24.39 -19.81
C ARG A 121 -1.88 25.16 -20.26
N ASN A 122 -2.11 25.23 -21.56
CA ASN A 122 -3.28 25.89 -22.15
C ASN A 122 -3.53 27.32 -21.64
N ASN A 123 -2.46 28.07 -21.40
CA ASN A 123 -2.49 29.44 -20.88
C ASN A 123 -2.99 29.56 -19.41
N GLU A 124 -2.99 28.46 -18.66
CA GLU A 124 -3.38 28.40 -17.25
C GLU A 124 -2.33 27.66 -16.42
N VAL A 125 -2.23 28.02 -15.14
CA VAL A 125 -1.46 27.28 -14.16
C VAL A 125 -2.31 26.12 -13.65
N GLN A 126 -1.80 24.89 -13.78
CA GLN A 126 -2.49 23.68 -13.33
C GLN A 126 -1.57 22.85 -12.47
N LEU A 127 -2.12 22.21 -11.43
CA LEU A 127 -1.38 21.27 -10.62
C LEU A 127 -1.10 19.99 -11.43
N ARG A 128 0.19 19.68 -11.63
CA ARG A 128 0.60 18.33 -12.01
C ARG A 128 0.61 17.46 -10.75
N GLU A 129 -0.42 16.66 -10.57
CA GLU A 129 -0.64 15.89 -9.36
C GLU A 129 0.49 14.90 -9.06
N GLY A 130 0.96 14.92 -7.82
CA GLY A 130 1.90 13.95 -7.29
C GLY A 130 1.22 12.63 -6.87
N PRO A 131 2.01 11.63 -6.49
CA PRO A 131 1.52 10.28 -6.24
C PRO A 131 0.53 10.19 -5.06
N ILE A 132 0.64 11.04 -4.03
CA ILE A 132 -0.31 11.07 -2.91
C ILE A 132 -1.69 11.55 -3.38
N ILE A 133 -1.74 12.62 -4.19
CA ILE A 133 -3.01 13.16 -4.71
C ILE A 133 -3.66 12.15 -5.66
N GLN A 134 -2.88 11.55 -6.55
CA GLN A 134 -3.39 10.51 -7.45
C GLN A 134 -3.94 9.32 -6.67
N CYS A 135 -3.20 8.83 -5.67
CA CYS A 135 -3.62 7.75 -4.78
C CYS A 135 -4.93 8.12 -4.06
N ALA A 136 -5.01 9.32 -3.50
CA ALA A 136 -6.17 9.81 -2.77
C ALA A 136 -7.44 9.83 -3.64
N LYS A 137 -7.34 10.29 -4.88
CA LYS A 137 -8.47 10.42 -5.82
C LYS A 137 -8.94 9.09 -6.39
N THR A 138 -8.03 8.16 -6.66
CA THR A 138 -8.35 6.88 -7.31
C THR A 138 -8.75 5.77 -6.34
N GLY A 139 -8.69 6.03 -5.04
CA GLY A 139 -8.89 4.98 -4.05
C GLY A 139 -7.75 3.96 -4.06
N GLY A 140 -6.55 4.40 -4.42
CA GLY A 140 -5.37 3.55 -4.50
C GLY A 140 -4.77 3.20 -3.14
N PHE A 141 -3.79 2.30 -3.19
CA PHE A 141 -2.91 2.01 -2.06
C PHE A 141 -1.57 2.72 -2.26
N GLY A 142 -1.23 3.63 -1.33
CA GLY A 142 0.05 4.33 -1.31
C GLY A 142 1.06 3.53 -0.50
N ILE A 143 2.11 3.01 -1.15
CA ILE A 143 3.21 2.33 -0.47
C ILE A 143 4.28 3.38 -0.17
N LEU A 144 4.45 3.69 1.12
CA LEU A 144 5.35 4.71 1.65
C LEU A 144 6.65 4.02 2.09
N ASP A 145 7.58 3.83 1.16
CA ASP A 145 8.80 3.07 1.42
C ASP A 145 9.85 3.91 2.14
N GLU A 146 10.46 3.34 3.19
CA GLU A 146 11.45 4.00 4.05
C GLU A 146 10.96 5.33 4.64
N ILE A 147 9.71 5.34 5.16
CA ILE A 147 9.04 6.55 5.66
C ILE A 147 9.86 7.31 6.74
N ASN A 148 10.70 6.60 7.48
CA ASN A 148 11.61 7.19 8.48
C ASN A 148 12.75 8.04 7.88
N MET A 149 12.94 8.00 6.56
CA MET A 149 13.88 8.88 5.85
C MET A 149 13.25 10.22 5.44
N ALA A 150 11.94 10.39 5.66
CA ALA A 150 11.22 11.61 5.31
C ALA A 150 11.77 12.84 6.04
N LYS A 151 11.86 13.97 5.33
CA LYS A 151 12.13 15.29 5.92
C LYS A 151 10.89 15.86 6.59
N ASN A 152 11.07 16.86 7.46
CA ASN A 152 9.98 17.53 8.17
C ASN A 152 8.89 18.07 7.24
N ASP A 153 9.26 18.56 6.06
CA ASP A 153 8.34 19.05 5.04
C ASP A 153 7.45 17.94 4.50
N ALA A 154 8.04 16.82 4.09
CA ALA A 154 7.31 15.62 3.69
C ALA A 154 6.46 15.03 4.83
N VAL A 155 6.98 15.03 6.05
CA VAL A 155 6.25 14.59 7.26
C VAL A 155 4.98 15.41 7.48
N SER A 156 5.03 16.74 7.24
CA SER A 156 3.85 17.60 7.36
C SER A 156 2.75 17.20 6.38
N VAL A 157 3.10 16.85 5.14
CA VAL A 157 2.16 16.31 4.15
C VAL A 157 1.56 15.00 4.63
N LEU A 158 2.39 14.09 5.17
CA LEU A 158 1.92 12.80 5.68
C LEU A 158 0.97 12.96 6.86
N HIS A 159 1.21 13.91 7.76
CA HIS A 159 0.27 14.21 8.85
C HIS A 159 -1.12 14.57 8.33
N ALA A 160 -1.22 15.41 7.30
CA ALA A 160 -2.50 15.76 6.67
C ALA A 160 -3.13 14.58 5.93
N THR A 161 -2.31 13.82 5.18
CA THR A 161 -2.75 12.69 4.36
C THR A 161 -3.32 11.54 5.20
N LEU A 162 -2.68 11.23 6.34
CA LEU A 162 -3.00 10.10 7.20
C LEU A 162 -3.98 10.46 8.33
N ASP A 163 -4.45 11.72 8.35
CA ASP A 163 -5.37 12.19 9.36
C ASP A 163 -6.77 11.59 9.19
N TYR A 164 -7.48 11.39 10.30
CA TYR A 164 -8.85 10.86 10.33
C TYR A 164 -9.85 11.66 9.49
N ARG A 165 -9.57 12.94 9.23
CA ARG A 165 -10.40 13.81 8.37
C ARG A 165 -10.38 13.41 6.91
N ARG A 166 -9.45 12.55 6.51
CA ARG A 166 -9.32 11.98 5.16
C ARG A 166 -9.40 13.03 4.06
N ALA A 167 -8.67 14.13 4.22
CA ALA A 167 -8.65 15.22 3.26
C ALA A 167 -7.32 15.97 3.29
N ILE A 168 -6.86 16.40 2.13
CA ILE A 168 -5.61 17.11 1.92
C ILE A 168 -5.95 18.50 1.39
N ASP A 169 -5.52 19.54 2.10
CA ASP A 169 -5.62 20.92 1.65
C ASP A 169 -4.38 21.24 0.80
N VAL A 170 -4.60 21.54 -0.48
CA VAL A 170 -3.53 21.89 -1.43
C VAL A 170 -3.55 23.40 -1.63
N PRO A 171 -2.52 24.16 -1.20
CA PRO A 171 -2.51 25.61 -1.33
C PRO A 171 -2.74 26.06 -2.78
N GLY A 172 -3.71 26.95 -2.97
CA GLY A 172 -4.06 27.48 -4.32
C GLY A 172 -4.99 26.59 -5.14
N TYR A 173 -5.36 25.42 -4.64
CA TYR A 173 -6.24 24.45 -5.30
C TYR A 173 -7.37 24.00 -4.39
N GLU A 174 -8.32 23.25 -4.95
CA GLU A 174 -9.42 22.67 -4.18
C GLU A 174 -8.91 21.60 -3.21
N ARG A 175 -9.61 21.48 -2.08
CA ARG A 175 -9.39 20.43 -1.11
C ARG A 175 -9.63 19.06 -1.72
N VAL A 176 -8.67 18.15 -1.58
CA VAL A 176 -8.77 16.76 -2.05
C VAL A 176 -9.29 15.87 -0.93
N VAL A 177 -10.50 15.34 -1.09
CA VAL A 177 -11.06 14.33 -0.19
C VAL A 177 -10.57 12.96 -0.63
N LEU A 178 -10.07 12.16 0.31
CA LEU A 178 -9.60 10.80 0.02
C LEU A 178 -10.79 9.89 -0.31
N HIS A 179 -10.65 9.16 -1.39
CA HIS A 179 -11.61 8.10 -1.72
C HIS A 179 -11.74 7.09 -0.57
N PRO A 180 -12.93 6.57 -0.25
CA PRO A 180 -13.14 5.64 0.87
C PRO A 180 -12.21 4.42 0.87
N ALA A 181 -11.85 3.90 -0.30
CA ALA A 181 -10.95 2.77 -0.45
C ALA A 181 -9.45 3.11 -0.30
N THR A 182 -9.05 4.40 -0.26
CA THR A 182 -7.64 4.77 -0.14
C THR A 182 -7.04 4.31 1.18
N ARG A 183 -5.88 3.66 1.12
CA ARG A 183 -5.07 3.24 2.26
C ARG A 183 -3.61 3.56 2.01
N PHE A 184 -2.85 3.72 3.11
CA PHE A 184 -1.41 3.88 3.05
C PHE A 184 -0.72 2.78 3.84
N ILE A 185 0.32 2.20 3.25
CA ILE A 185 1.15 1.16 3.85
C ILE A 185 2.57 1.70 3.92
N GLY A 186 2.99 2.08 5.14
CA GLY A 186 4.36 2.53 5.39
C GLY A 186 5.30 1.34 5.61
N THR A 187 6.56 1.47 5.17
CA THR A 187 7.63 0.56 5.55
C THR A 187 8.72 1.32 6.31
N MET A 188 9.27 0.70 7.34
CA MET A 188 10.34 1.27 8.14
C MET A 188 11.36 0.19 8.53
N ASN A 189 12.63 0.52 8.35
CA ASN A 189 13.73 -0.25 8.89
C ASN A 189 14.15 0.30 10.26
N TYR A 190 14.43 -0.56 11.23
CA TYR A 190 14.99 -0.16 12.53
C TYR A 190 16.26 -0.95 12.86
N GLY A 191 17.03 -0.46 13.85
CA GLY A 191 18.21 -1.15 14.35
C GLY A 191 19.47 -0.97 13.54
N TYR A 192 19.55 0.00 12.62
CA TYR A 192 20.76 0.31 11.85
C TYR A 192 21.27 1.72 12.10
N ALA A 193 22.58 1.91 12.01
CA ALA A 193 23.21 3.22 12.09
C ALA A 193 22.62 4.13 10.96
N GLY A 194 22.11 5.30 11.37
CA GLY A 194 21.50 6.27 10.45
C GLY A 194 19.99 6.16 10.25
N THR A 195 19.31 5.17 10.84
CA THR A 195 17.84 5.16 10.87
C THR A 195 17.35 6.21 11.86
N LYS A 196 16.41 7.06 11.43
CA LYS A 196 15.72 8.01 12.30
C LYS A 196 14.49 7.34 12.90
N GLU A 197 14.19 7.68 14.14
CA GLU A 197 12.90 7.35 14.73
C GLU A 197 11.81 8.22 14.11
N LEU A 198 10.66 7.63 13.82
CA LEU A 198 9.49 8.38 13.41
C LEU A 198 8.92 9.15 14.59
N ASN A 199 8.39 10.34 14.32
CA ASN A 199 7.62 11.10 15.30
C ASN A 199 6.41 10.27 15.76
N GLU A 200 6.20 10.18 17.08
CA GLU A 200 5.08 9.47 17.71
C GLU A 200 3.72 9.89 17.14
N ALA A 201 3.55 11.17 16.85
CA ALA A 201 2.33 11.67 16.24
C ALA A 201 2.08 11.13 14.82
N LEU A 202 3.12 10.78 14.07
CA LEU A 202 2.97 10.10 12.78
C LEU A 202 2.69 8.60 12.97
N VAL A 203 3.41 7.96 13.88
CA VAL A 203 3.23 6.54 14.21
C VAL A 203 1.80 6.25 14.67
N SER A 204 1.21 7.14 15.48
CA SER A 204 -0.17 6.99 15.98
C SER A 204 -1.27 6.99 14.90
N ARG A 205 -0.92 7.29 13.65
CA ARG A 205 -1.83 7.24 12.48
C ARG A 205 -1.78 5.91 11.73
N PHE A 206 -1.04 4.97 12.26
CA PHE A 206 -0.89 3.64 11.67
C PHE A 206 -1.19 2.54 12.69
N VAL A 207 -1.69 1.44 12.21
CA VAL A 207 -1.57 0.15 12.90
C VAL A 207 -0.15 -0.37 12.64
N VAL A 208 0.65 -0.46 13.70
CA VAL A 208 2.05 -0.89 13.60
C VAL A 208 2.13 -2.41 13.62
N ILE A 209 2.73 -2.99 12.59
CA ILE A 209 2.95 -4.43 12.47
C ILE A 209 4.44 -4.73 12.46
N ASN A 210 4.91 -5.48 13.44
CA ASN A 210 6.29 -5.91 13.51
C ASN A 210 6.50 -7.15 12.64
N MET A 211 7.37 -7.00 11.63
CA MET A 211 7.72 -8.07 10.71
C MET A 211 8.77 -8.99 11.36
N PRO A 212 8.46 -10.27 11.59
CA PRO A 212 9.45 -11.21 12.08
C PRO A 212 10.53 -11.46 11.02
N SER A 213 11.70 -11.90 11.45
CA SER A 213 12.68 -12.45 10.52
C SER A 213 12.11 -13.73 9.89
N PRO A 214 12.24 -13.94 8.56
CA PRO A 214 11.74 -15.15 7.94
C PRO A 214 12.46 -16.38 8.54
N ASP A 215 11.69 -17.38 8.92
CA ASP A 215 12.20 -18.66 9.35
C ASP A 215 12.60 -19.56 8.16
N GLU A 216 13.19 -20.71 8.46
CA GLU A 216 13.66 -21.65 7.43
C GLU A 216 12.50 -22.19 6.58
N GLU A 217 11.33 -22.37 7.16
CA GLU A 217 10.14 -22.85 6.46
C GLU A 217 9.63 -21.80 5.45
N THR A 218 9.53 -20.55 5.87
CA THR A 218 9.17 -19.41 4.98
C THR A 218 10.18 -19.25 3.84
N LEU A 219 11.48 -19.37 4.12
CA LEU A 219 12.52 -19.30 3.08
C LEU A 219 12.39 -20.44 2.07
N ASN A 220 12.06 -21.65 2.51
CA ASN A 220 11.80 -22.78 1.64
C ASN A 220 10.54 -22.59 0.77
N GLN A 221 9.48 -22.01 1.31
CA GLN A 221 8.25 -21.68 0.58
C GLN A 221 8.51 -20.64 -0.51
N ILE A 222 9.25 -19.58 -0.20
CA ILE A 222 9.67 -18.54 -1.16
C ILE A 222 10.51 -19.16 -2.29
N GLY A 223 11.48 -20.02 -1.94
CA GLY A 223 12.32 -20.71 -2.92
C GLY A 223 11.51 -21.59 -3.88
N ARG A 224 10.51 -22.33 -3.38
CA ARG A 224 9.62 -23.16 -4.21
C ARG A 224 8.71 -22.30 -5.11
N ALA A 225 8.20 -21.18 -4.63
CA ALA A 225 7.36 -20.27 -5.40
C ALA A 225 8.16 -19.65 -6.56
N SER A 226 9.37 -19.18 -6.32
CA SER A 226 10.22 -18.58 -7.34
C SER A 226 10.69 -19.58 -8.43
N CYS A 227 10.72 -20.87 -8.13
CA CYS A 227 11.03 -21.93 -9.09
C CYS A 227 9.83 -22.32 -9.99
N ARG A 228 8.60 -22.05 -9.57
CA ARG A 228 7.38 -22.38 -10.36
C ARG A 228 7.04 -21.33 -11.41
N GLU A 229 7.57 -20.12 -11.28
CA GLU A 229 7.30 -19.00 -12.19
C GLU A 229 8.39 -18.81 -13.27
N ARG A 230 9.41 -19.67 -13.31
CA ARG A 230 10.41 -19.75 -14.38
C ARG A 230 10.11 -20.91 -15.33
#